data_09cda0cb0f999db2ac0f184e906fe2b0
#
_entry.id   09cda0cb0f999db2ac0f184e906fe2b0
#
_cell.length_a   1.000
_cell.length_b   1.000
_cell.length_c   1.000
_cell.angle_alpha   90.00
_cell.angle_beta   90.00
_cell.angle_gamma   90.00
#
_symmetry.space_group_name_H-M   'P 1'
#
loop_
_entity.id
_entity.type
_entity.pdbx_description
1 polymer ?
#
loop_
_entity_poly.entity_id
_entity_poly.type
_entity_poly.pdbx_seq_one_letter_code
_entity_poly.pdbx_strand_id
1 'polypeptide(L)'
;MSSENSYLLVFAIIFVLSIIPILTPPTWAIVVMSYTLNPALDAVLLSVIGASAATLGRFLLMRFSSIGRKVINDERKSSLNKLKNYLEKKKYGYFLGTMLFALLPLPSNMLFVSYGLMKVRSLQIIAGFWIGRFSVYLLMIYLSTNILLSITDIIDLSFASVIWIDVAGIIMTILILLIDWNKLIFEKKIGFIKPRRFIF
;
A
#
# COMPACT_ATOMS: atom_id res chain seq x y z
N MET A 1 -20.44 18.24 11.07
CA MET A 1 -19.53 17.37 11.86
C MET A 1 -18.36 18.25 12.27
N SER A 2 -17.91 18.25 13.52
CA SER A 2 -16.72 19.04 13.88
C SER A 2 -15.49 18.47 13.14
N SER A 3 -14.49 19.33 12.86
CA SER A 3 -13.24 18.90 12.19
C SER A 3 -12.55 17.77 12.96
N GLU A 4 -12.58 17.81 14.28
CA GLU A 4 -12.01 16.77 15.14
C GLU A 4 -12.63 15.39 14.90
N ASN A 5 -13.97 15.32 14.80
CA ASN A 5 -14.68 14.07 14.52
C ASN A 5 -14.33 13.53 13.13
N SER A 6 -14.08 14.42 12.15
CA SER A 6 -13.67 14.01 10.80
C SER A 6 -12.29 13.36 10.81
N TYR A 7 -11.30 13.93 11.52
CA TYR A 7 -9.98 13.34 11.66
C TYR A 7 -10.01 11.98 12.35
N LEU A 8 -10.79 11.85 13.43
CA LEU A 8 -10.93 10.59 14.15
C LEU A 8 -11.58 9.51 13.29
N LEU A 9 -12.60 9.87 12.51
CA LEU A 9 -13.27 8.94 11.59
C LEU A 9 -12.31 8.45 10.50
N VAL A 10 -11.56 9.35 9.89
CA VAL A 10 -10.55 9.00 8.87
C VAL A 10 -9.48 8.09 9.44
N PHE A 11 -8.98 8.41 10.64
CA PHE A 11 -8.03 7.55 11.34
C PHE A 11 -8.60 6.15 11.54
N ALA A 12 -9.80 6.03 12.10
CA ALA A 12 -10.43 4.75 12.40
C ALA A 12 -10.67 3.90 11.14
N ILE A 13 -11.20 4.49 10.07
CA ILE A 13 -11.45 3.79 8.80
C ILE A 13 -10.13 3.29 8.19
N ILE A 14 -9.13 4.16 8.05
CA ILE A 14 -7.85 3.80 7.46
C ILE A 14 -7.13 2.74 8.31
N PHE A 15 -7.17 2.86 9.63
CA PHE A 15 -6.58 1.90 10.55
C PHE A 15 -7.19 0.51 10.38
N VAL A 16 -8.52 0.40 10.42
CA VAL A 16 -9.24 -0.88 10.26
C VAL A 16 -8.96 -1.50 8.90
N LEU A 17 -9.06 -0.74 7.81
CA LEU A 17 -8.74 -1.23 6.47
C LEU A 17 -7.29 -1.68 6.34
N SER A 18 -6.38 -1.05 7.06
CA SER A 18 -4.95 -1.39 7.00
C SER A 18 -4.58 -2.65 7.76
N ILE A 19 -5.41 -3.14 8.68
CA ILE A 19 -5.22 -4.43 9.36
C ILE A 19 -5.64 -5.61 8.47
N ILE A 20 -6.57 -5.39 7.54
CA ILE A 20 -7.12 -6.46 6.71
C ILE A 20 -6.06 -6.96 5.71
N PRO A 21 -5.77 -8.29 5.66
CA PRO A 21 -4.74 -8.84 4.78
C PRO A 21 -5.17 -8.98 3.31
N ILE A 22 -6.46 -8.80 3.03
CA ILE A 22 -7.09 -8.98 1.71
C ILE A 22 -7.14 -7.64 0.98
N LEU A 23 -7.48 -7.63 -0.31
CA LEU A 23 -7.67 -6.43 -1.09
C LEU A 23 -8.66 -5.47 -0.38
N THR A 24 -8.16 -4.29 -0.06
CA THR A 24 -8.94 -3.22 0.55
C THR A 24 -8.95 -2.03 -0.40
N PRO A 25 -9.99 -1.19 -0.34
CA PRO A 25 -10.01 0.07 -1.09
C PRO A 25 -8.73 0.88 -0.88
N PRO A 26 -8.28 1.63 -1.88
CA PRO A 26 -7.08 2.44 -1.75
C PRO A 26 -7.29 3.53 -0.69
N THR A 27 -6.45 3.51 0.35
CA THR A 27 -6.59 4.41 1.51
C THR A 27 -6.37 5.88 1.16
N TRP A 28 -5.64 6.17 0.08
CA TRP A 28 -5.52 7.54 -0.41
C TRP A 28 -6.86 8.14 -0.87
N ALA A 29 -7.74 7.31 -1.44
CA ALA A 29 -9.08 7.76 -1.86
C ALA A 29 -9.92 8.24 -0.68
N ILE A 30 -9.81 7.57 0.48
CA ILE A 30 -10.51 7.98 1.70
C ILE A 30 -10.01 9.35 2.17
N VAL A 31 -8.70 9.57 2.12
CA VAL A 31 -8.07 10.85 2.51
C VAL A 31 -8.55 11.98 1.58
N VAL A 32 -8.48 11.75 0.27
CA VAL A 32 -8.95 12.72 -0.73
C VAL A 32 -10.44 13.02 -0.58
N MET A 33 -11.26 11.97 -0.48
CA MET A 33 -12.71 12.12 -0.32
C MET A 33 -13.05 12.92 0.95
N SER A 34 -12.37 12.65 2.06
CA SER A 34 -12.58 13.37 3.32
C SER A 34 -12.21 14.85 3.19
N TYR A 35 -11.14 15.17 2.49
CA TYR A 35 -10.71 16.55 2.22
C TYR A 35 -11.71 17.27 1.30
N THR A 36 -12.18 16.60 0.24
CA THR A 36 -13.12 17.17 -0.71
C THR A 36 -14.50 17.45 -0.06
N LEU A 37 -14.95 16.54 0.81
CA LEU A 37 -16.23 16.71 1.54
C LEU A 37 -16.15 17.77 2.65
N ASN A 38 -14.97 18.02 3.19
CA ASN A 38 -14.75 19.02 4.22
C ASN A 38 -13.45 19.80 3.98
N PRO A 39 -13.47 20.84 3.13
CA PRO A 39 -12.30 21.65 2.80
C PRO A 39 -11.71 22.44 3.98
N ALA A 40 -12.43 22.49 5.13
CA ALA A 40 -11.91 23.11 6.36
C ALA A 40 -10.85 22.24 7.06
N LEU A 41 -10.63 20.99 6.60
CA LEU A 41 -9.57 20.13 7.12
C LEU A 41 -8.21 20.60 6.58
N ASP A 42 -7.21 20.60 7.46
CA ASP A 42 -5.82 20.83 7.04
C ASP A 42 -5.26 19.62 6.29
N ALA A 43 -4.77 19.83 5.06
CA ALA A 43 -4.27 18.77 4.19
C ALA A 43 -3.05 18.05 4.76
N VAL A 44 -2.15 18.79 5.43
CA VAL A 44 -0.94 18.21 6.03
C VAL A 44 -1.32 17.36 7.23
N LEU A 45 -2.18 17.89 8.13
CA LEU A 45 -2.64 17.16 9.31
C LEU A 45 -3.42 15.90 8.92
N LEU A 46 -4.29 15.99 7.91
CA LEU A 46 -5.04 14.86 7.41
C LEU A 46 -4.12 13.77 6.84
N SER A 47 -3.06 14.17 6.11
CA SER A 47 -2.05 13.26 5.58
C SER A 47 -1.23 12.60 6.70
N VAL A 48 -0.87 13.33 7.75
CA VAL A 48 -0.17 12.80 8.93
C VAL A 48 -1.04 11.77 9.65
N ILE A 49 -2.31 12.09 9.89
CA ILE A 49 -3.26 11.21 10.57
C ILE A 49 -3.49 9.93 9.73
N GLY A 50 -3.74 10.09 8.44
CA GLY A 50 -3.92 8.96 7.53
C GLY A 50 -2.69 8.05 7.45
N ALA A 51 -1.50 8.63 7.28
CA ALA A 51 -0.24 7.88 7.24
C ALA A 51 0.04 7.14 8.56
N SER A 52 -0.26 7.78 9.70
CA SER A 52 -0.11 7.18 11.02
C SER A 52 -1.08 6.01 11.21
N ALA A 53 -2.35 6.19 10.85
CA ALA A 53 -3.36 5.12 10.90
C ALA A 53 -2.99 3.93 10.02
N ALA A 54 -2.58 4.20 8.76
CA ALA A 54 -2.16 3.16 7.83
C ALA A 54 -0.93 2.41 8.35
N THR A 55 0.05 3.12 8.89
CA THR A 55 1.29 2.51 9.39
C THR A 55 1.04 1.64 10.61
N LEU A 56 0.22 2.11 11.55
CA LEU A 56 -0.18 1.32 12.73
C LEU A 56 -0.95 0.06 12.34
N GLY A 57 -1.91 0.18 11.43
CA GLY A 57 -2.67 -0.97 10.93
C GLY A 57 -1.77 -2.01 10.23
N ARG A 58 -0.84 -1.55 9.36
CA ARG A 58 0.13 -2.44 8.70
C ARG A 58 1.14 -3.06 9.68
N PHE A 59 1.54 -2.34 10.70
CA PHE A 59 2.37 -2.90 11.76
C PHE A 59 1.67 -4.04 12.50
N LEU A 60 0.39 -3.88 12.84
CA LEU A 60 -0.40 -4.96 13.44
C LEU A 60 -0.54 -6.14 12.48
N LEU A 61 -0.87 -5.90 11.20
CA LEU A 61 -0.93 -6.95 10.17
C LEU A 61 0.39 -7.74 10.10
N MET A 62 1.53 -7.05 10.11
CA MET A 62 2.85 -7.69 10.11
C MET A 62 3.04 -8.57 11.35
N ARG A 63 2.62 -8.10 12.52
CA ARG A 63 2.71 -8.86 13.79
C ARG A 63 1.84 -10.12 13.75
N PHE A 64 0.58 -10.01 13.34
CA PHE A 64 -0.30 -11.16 13.19
C PHE A 64 0.19 -12.16 12.14
N SER A 65 0.68 -11.68 11.01
CA SER A 65 1.22 -12.53 9.95
C SER A 65 2.44 -13.35 10.40
N SER A 66 3.18 -12.90 11.40
CA SER A 66 4.32 -13.65 11.93
C SER A 66 3.92 -15.00 12.56
N ILE A 67 2.67 -15.13 13.01
CA ILE A 67 2.10 -16.38 13.54
C ILE A 67 1.95 -17.41 12.42
N GLY A 68 1.54 -16.97 11.24
CA GLY A 68 1.35 -17.80 10.05
C GLY A 68 2.61 -18.49 9.54
N ARG A 69 3.81 -18.05 9.98
CA ARG A 69 5.08 -18.70 9.60
C ARG A 69 5.12 -20.18 9.94
N LYS A 70 4.38 -20.63 10.95
CA LYS A 70 4.35 -22.05 11.36
C LYS A 70 3.68 -22.94 10.32
N VAL A 71 2.79 -22.39 9.49
CA VAL A 71 1.94 -23.13 8.55
C VAL A 71 2.54 -23.19 7.13
N ILE A 72 3.53 -22.35 6.81
CA ILE A 72 4.13 -22.34 5.47
C ILE A 72 5.20 -23.42 5.30
N ASN A 73 5.29 -23.95 4.07
CA ASN A 73 6.26 -24.99 3.70
C ASN A 73 7.71 -24.49 3.81
N ASP A 74 8.65 -25.43 3.99
CA ASP A 74 10.07 -25.10 4.18
C ASP A 74 10.71 -24.46 2.93
N GLU A 75 10.26 -24.79 1.73
CA GLU A 75 10.69 -24.14 0.49
C GLU A 75 10.38 -22.64 0.51
N ARG A 76 9.15 -22.26 0.92
CA ARG A 76 8.75 -20.84 1.07
C ARG A 76 9.50 -20.16 2.19
N LYS A 77 9.76 -20.85 3.31
CA LYS A 77 10.60 -20.32 4.40
C LYS A 77 12.01 -20.02 3.91
N SER A 78 12.60 -20.91 3.10
CA SER A 78 13.93 -20.73 2.51
C SER A 78 13.96 -19.50 1.60
N SER A 79 12.98 -19.33 0.71
CA SER A 79 12.88 -18.19 -0.19
C SER A 79 12.74 -16.87 0.57
N LEU A 80 11.88 -16.83 1.61
CA LEU A 80 11.73 -15.67 2.48
C LEU A 80 13.02 -15.33 3.25
N ASN A 81 13.75 -16.35 3.72
CA ASN A 81 15.02 -16.13 4.40
C ASN A 81 16.10 -15.58 3.44
N LYS A 82 16.14 -16.03 2.18
CA LYS A 82 17.05 -15.47 1.16
C LYS A 82 16.76 -13.98 0.94
N LEU A 83 15.48 -13.61 0.79
CA LEU A 83 15.09 -12.21 0.64
C LEU A 83 15.43 -11.38 1.89
N LYS A 84 15.16 -11.91 3.07
CA LYS A 84 15.54 -11.28 4.34
C LYS A 84 17.03 -10.98 4.39
N ASN A 85 17.87 -11.99 4.15
CA ASN A 85 19.34 -11.87 4.17
C ASN A 85 19.85 -10.86 3.13
N TYR A 86 19.20 -10.77 1.96
CA TYR A 86 19.54 -9.79 0.94
C TYR A 86 19.23 -8.36 1.40
N LEU A 87 18.07 -8.13 2.01
CA LEU A 87 17.68 -6.81 2.51
C LEU A 87 18.50 -6.37 3.72
N GLU A 88 18.87 -7.31 4.61
CA GLU A 88 19.70 -7.06 5.78
C GLU A 88 21.14 -6.66 5.45
N LYS A 89 21.68 -7.13 4.32
CA LYS A 89 23.02 -6.73 3.85
C LYS A 89 23.11 -5.27 3.43
N LYS A 90 21.98 -4.61 3.17
CA LYS A 90 21.92 -3.21 2.75
C LYS A 90 21.51 -2.33 3.92
N LYS A 91 22.33 -1.35 4.30
CA LYS A 91 22.11 -0.44 5.45
C LYS A 91 20.70 0.17 5.50
N TYR A 92 20.14 0.50 4.34
CA TYR A 92 18.81 1.09 4.19
C TYR A 92 17.85 0.23 3.36
N GLY A 93 18.10 -1.07 3.25
CA GLY A 93 17.35 -1.96 2.37
C GLY A 93 15.85 -2.01 2.70
N TYR A 94 15.52 -2.11 3.98
CA TYR A 94 14.13 -2.10 4.43
C TYR A 94 13.47 -0.73 4.30
N PHE A 95 14.20 0.35 4.61
CA PHE A 95 13.66 1.71 4.51
C PHE A 95 13.31 2.06 3.07
N LEU A 96 14.28 2.02 2.16
CA LEU A 96 14.10 2.40 0.77
C LEU A 96 13.12 1.46 0.04
N GLY A 97 13.22 0.15 0.28
CA GLY A 97 12.32 -0.82 -0.32
C GLY A 97 10.87 -0.58 0.09
N THR A 98 10.62 -0.33 1.38
CA THR A 98 9.26 -0.07 1.87
C THR A 98 8.74 1.30 1.45
N MET A 99 9.59 2.32 1.46
CA MET A 99 9.23 3.67 1.02
C MET A 99 8.83 3.69 -0.47
N LEU A 100 9.66 3.11 -1.34
CA LEU A 100 9.38 3.01 -2.78
C LEU A 100 8.08 2.22 -3.03
N PHE A 101 7.88 1.12 -2.30
CA PHE A 101 6.67 0.34 -2.42
C PHE A 101 5.42 1.09 -1.94
N ALA A 102 5.57 1.93 -0.91
CA ALA A 102 4.47 2.76 -0.40
C ALA A 102 4.11 3.93 -1.33
N LEU A 103 5.08 4.42 -2.13
CA LEU A 103 4.87 5.44 -3.16
C LEU A 103 4.12 4.90 -4.37
N LEU A 104 4.25 3.62 -4.67
CA LEU A 104 3.59 2.98 -5.80
C LEU A 104 2.14 2.57 -5.44
N PRO A 105 1.23 2.51 -6.42
CA PRO A 105 -0.15 2.05 -6.21
C PRO A 105 -0.23 0.52 -6.06
N LEU A 106 0.68 -0.07 -5.27
CA LEU A 106 0.77 -1.50 -5.04
C LEU A 106 0.05 -1.90 -3.74
N PRO A 107 -0.54 -3.10 -3.69
CA PRO A 107 -1.20 -3.61 -2.49
C PRO A 107 -0.16 -3.88 -1.39
N SER A 108 0.03 -2.92 -0.49
CA SER A 108 1.01 -3.00 0.60
C SER A 108 0.75 -4.13 1.60
N ASN A 109 -0.46 -4.72 1.59
CA ASN A 109 -0.83 -5.86 2.43
C ASN A 109 0.16 -7.01 2.28
N MET A 110 0.45 -7.41 1.02
CA MET A 110 1.34 -8.54 0.73
C MET A 110 2.77 -8.28 1.22
N LEU A 111 3.25 -7.03 1.12
CA LEU A 111 4.57 -6.67 1.62
C LEU A 111 4.67 -6.88 3.14
N PHE A 112 3.67 -6.37 3.89
CA PHE A 112 3.67 -6.48 5.36
C PHE A 112 3.41 -7.90 5.85
N VAL A 113 2.57 -8.66 5.15
CA VAL A 113 2.42 -10.11 5.40
C VAL A 113 3.76 -10.82 5.20
N SER A 114 4.49 -10.53 4.12
CA SER A 114 5.81 -11.10 3.86
C SER A 114 6.83 -10.73 4.94
N TYR A 115 6.88 -9.47 5.37
CA TYR A 115 7.74 -9.05 6.48
C TYR A 115 7.39 -9.75 7.80
N GLY A 116 6.10 -9.97 8.07
CA GLY A 116 5.65 -10.75 9.22
C GLY A 116 6.12 -12.20 9.14
N LEU A 117 5.94 -12.85 7.99
CA LEU A 117 6.39 -14.23 7.75
C LEU A 117 7.92 -14.36 7.82
N MET A 118 8.68 -13.36 7.41
CA MET A 118 10.13 -13.28 7.58
C MET A 118 10.58 -13.00 9.03
N LYS A 119 9.65 -12.66 9.93
CA LYS A 119 9.93 -12.21 11.31
C LYS A 119 10.92 -11.05 11.36
N VAL A 120 10.78 -10.10 10.45
CA VAL A 120 11.60 -8.89 10.45
C VAL A 120 11.10 -7.94 11.54
N ARG A 121 12.03 -7.36 12.29
CA ARG A 121 11.75 -6.33 13.29
C ARG A 121 12.65 -5.13 13.00
N SER A 122 12.19 -4.22 12.16
CA SER A 122 12.96 -3.05 11.78
C SER A 122 12.10 -1.78 11.82
N LEU A 123 12.55 -0.79 12.55
CA LEU A 123 11.97 0.55 12.53
C LEU A 123 12.06 1.19 11.15
N GLN A 124 13.02 0.77 10.33
CA GLN A 124 13.16 1.24 8.95
C GLN A 124 11.93 0.94 8.10
N ILE A 125 11.25 -0.20 8.33
CA ILE A 125 10.01 -0.55 7.62
C ILE A 125 8.91 0.46 7.97
N ILE A 126 8.76 0.74 9.26
CA ILE A 126 7.73 1.67 9.78
C ILE A 126 7.99 3.08 9.26
N ALA A 127 9.22 3.56 9.39
CA ALA A 127 9.60 4.90 8.95
C ALA A 127 9.48 5.06 7.43
N GLY A 128 9.98 4.09 6.65
CA GLY A 128 9.88 4.12 5.18
C GLY A 128 8.43 4.10 4.69
N PHE A 129 7.58 3.28 5.31
CA PHE A 129 6.16 3.21 4.96
C PHE A 129 5.43 4.50 5.32
N TRP A 130 5.66 5.03 6.51
CA TRP A 130 5.03 6.26 6.98
C TRP A 130 5.37 7.44 6.05
N ILE A 131 6.65 7.65 5.75
CA ILE A 131 7.09 8.72 4.85
C ILE A 131 6.48 8.54 3.45
N GLY A 132 6.51 7.33 2.90
CA GLY A 132 5.92 7.04 1.60
C GLY A 132 4.42 7.32 1.57
N ARG A 133 3.65 6.89 2.58
CA ARG A 133 2.20 7.14 2.67
C ARG A 133 1.87 8.60 2.91
N PHE A 134 2.60 9.28 3.77
CA PHE A 134 2.45 10.71 3.97
C PHE A 134 2.62 11.48 2.65
N SER A 135 3.70 11.19 1.93
CA SER A 135 3.99 11.85 0.65
C SER A 135 2.89 11.59 -0.39
N VAL A 136 2.40 10.34 -0.50
CA VAL A 136 1.33 10.00 -1.43
C VAL A 136 0.02 10.69 -1.05
N TYR A 137 -0.35 10.69 0.22
CA TYR A 137 -1.61 11.30 0.65
C TYR A 137 -1.61 12.81 0.41
N LEU A 138 -0.52 13.48 0.77
CA LEU A 138 -0.36 14.90 0.53
C LEU A 138 -0.38 15.23 -0.98
N LEU A 139 0.36 14.44 -1.77
CA LEU A 139 0.37 14.58 -3.23
C LEU A 139 -1.03 14.37 -3.83
N MET A 140 -1.77 13.35 -3.40
CA MET A 140 -3.10 13.05 -3.92
C MET A 140 -4.12 14.11 -3.53
N ILE A 141 -4.06 14.67 -2.32
CA ILE A 141 -4.88 15.83 -1.95
C ILE A 141 -4.56 17.01 -2.89
N TYR A 142 -3.28 17.34 -3.06
CA TYR A 142 -2.85 18.44 -3.91
C TYR A 142 -3.28 18.23 -5.38
N LEU A 143 -3.10 17.04 -5.92
CA LEU A 143 -3.53 16.72 -7.29
C LEU A 143 -5.06 16.79 -7.41
N SER A 144 -5.81 16.32 -6.41
CA SER A 144 -7.27 16.34 -6.45
C SER A 144 -7.80 17.76 -6.42
N THR A 145 -7.22 18.67 -5.65
CA THR A 145 -7.66 20.06 -5.59
C THR A 145 -7.31 20.88 -6.83
N ASN A 146 -6.17 20.60 -7.47
CA ASN A 146 -5.71 21.39 -8.61
C ASN A 146 -6.12 20.81 -9.96
N ILE A 147 -6.23 19.47 -10.05
CA ILE A 147 -6.53 18.78 -11.31
C ILE A 147 -8.01 18.40 -11.40
N LEU A 148 -8.62 17.92 -10.32
CA LEU A 148 -10.04 17.56 -10.34
C LEU A 148 -10.95 18.78 -10.55
N LEU A 149 -10.63 19.94 -9.99
CA LEU A 149 -11.37 21.18 -10.26
C LEU A 149 -11.28 21.59 -11.74
N SER A 150 -10.19 21.27 -12.42
CA SER A 150 -10.03 21.53 -13.85
C SER A 150 -10.62 20.41 -14.73
N ILE A 151 -10.78 19.20 -14.19
CA ILE A 151 -11.32 18.04 -14.94
C ILE A 151 -12.83 17.91 -14.73
N THR A 152 -13.38 18.37 -13.61
CA THR A 152 -14.84 18.39 -13.39
C THR A 152 -15.58 19.25 -14.41
N ASP A 153 -14.90 20.25 -14.99
CA ASP A 153 -15.45 21.04 -16.10
C ASP A 153 -15.39 20.29 -17.45
N ILE A 154 -14.63 19.18 -17.54
CA ILE A 154 -14.39 18.43 -18.78
C ILE A 154 -15.01 17.02 -18.73
N ILE A 155 -15.10 16.42 -17.56
CA ILE A 155 -15.62 15.06 -17.39
C ILE A 155 -16.73 15.10 -16.35
N ASP A 156 -17.93 14.78 -16.79
CA ASP A 156 -19.02 14.41 -15.87
C ASP A 156 -18.54 13.26 -15.02
N LEU A 157 -18.13 13.54 -13.77
CA LEU A 157 -17.73 12.52 -12.79
C LEU A 157 -18.99 11.75 -12.37
N SER A 158 -19.53 10.99 -13.31
CA SER A 158 -20.56 10.02 -13.03
C SER A 158 -19.95 8.89 -12.21
N PHE A 159 -20.75 8.25 -11.38
CA PHE A 159 -20.36 7.07 -10.62
C PHE A 159 -19.62 6.00 -11.49
N ALA A 160 -19.91 5.99 -12.78
CA ALA A 160 -19.27 5.13 -13.77
C ALA A 160 -17.77 5.44 -13.98
N SER A 161 -17.35 6.70 -14.00
CA SER A 161 -15.93 7.06 -14.22
C SER A 161 -15.05 6.66 -13.04
N VAL A 162 -15.56 6.74 -11.80
CA VAL A 162 -14.86 6.26 -10.60
C VAL A 162 -14.65 4.75 -10.67
N ILE A 163 -15.66 3.99 -11.10
CA ILE A 163 -15.55 2.54 -11.30
C ILE A 163 -14.49 2.20 -12.35
N TRP A 164 -14.42 2.93 -13.46
CA TRP A 164 -13.41 2.68 -14.50
C TRP A 164 -11.99 2.96 -14.02
N ILE A 165 -11.77 3.96 -13.17
CA ILE A 165 -10.47 4.23 -12.55
C ILE A 165 -10.07 3.10 -11.61
N ASP A 166 -11.00 2.58 -10.80
CA ASP A 166 -10.75 1.44 -9.92
C ASP A 166 -10.48 0.16 -10.72
N VAL A 167 -11.24 -0.10 -11.76
CA VAL A 167 -11.02 -1.24 -12.67
C VAL A 167 -9.65 -1.14 -13.35
N ALA A 168 -9.26 0.02 -13.84
CA ALA A 168 -7.94 0.25 -14.42
C ALA A 168 -6.82 0.01 -13.38
N GLY A 169 -6.99 0.47 -12.14
CA GLY A 169 -6.08 0.22 -11.02
C GLY A 169 -5.94 -1.27 -10.69
N ILE A 170 -7.04 -2.01 -10.69
CA ILE A 170 -7.06 -3.45 -10.48
C ILE A 170 -6.34 -4.18 -11.62
N ILE A 171 -6.63 -3.82 -12.88
CA ILE A 171 -5.96 -4.39 -14.06
C ILE A 171 -4.46 -4.14 -13.99
N MET A 172 -4.04 -2.90 -13.68
CA MET A 172 -2.63 -2.56 -13.54
C MET A 172 -1.95 -3.35 -12.42
N THR A 173 -2.65 -3.56 -11.31
CA THR A 173 -2.17 -4.38 -10.20
C THR A 173 -1.99 -5.85 -10.64
N ILE A 174 -2.95 -6.40 -11.38
CA ILE A 174 -2.87 -7.77 -11.92
C ILE A 174 -1.69 -7.89 -12.89
N LEU A 175 -1.51 -6.92 -13.79
CA LEU A 175 -0.38 -6.90 -14.73
C LEU A 175 0.97 -6.91 -13.99
N ILE A 176 1.11 -6.10 -12.95
CA ILE A 176 2.32 -6.06 -12.11
C ILE A 176 2.57 -7.39 -11.40
N LEU A 177 1.50 -8.07 -10.94
CA LEU A 177 1.59 -9.39 -10.32
C LEU A 177 1.96 -10.51 -11.30
N LEU A 178 1.62 -10.36 -12.58
CA LEU A 178 1.97 -11.32 -13.64
C LEU A 178 3.43 -11.21 -14.10
N ILE A 179 4.13 -10.14 -13.76
CA ILE A 179 5.55 -9.97 -14.09
C ILE A 179 6.38 -10.96 -13.25
N ASP A 180 7.23 -11.71 -13.93
CA ASP A 180 8.24 -12.56 -13.29
C ASP A 180 9.39 -11.68 -12.76
N TRP A 181 9.23 -11.21 -11.53
CA TRP A 181 10.20 -10.34 -10.86
C TRP A 181 11.59 -10.97 -10.74
N ASN A 182 11.67 -12.31 -10.71
CA ASN A 182 12.93 -13.02 -10.67
C ASN A 182 13.71 -12.82 -11.96
N LYS A 183 13.04 -12.95 -13.11
CA LYS A 183 13.65 -12.70 -14.43
C LYS A 183 13.97 -11.21 -14.62
N LEU A 184 13.09 -10.33 -14.16
CA LEU A 184 13.31 -8.89 -14.29
C LEU A 184 14.52 -8.41 -13.48
N ILE A 185 14.69 -8.88 -12.25
CA ILE A 185 15.74 -8.41 -11.32
C ILE A 185 17.08 -9.09 -11.59
N PHE A 186 17.08 -10.40 -11.86
CA PHE A 186 18.31 -11.18 -11.97
C PHE A 186 18.75 -11.40 -13.41
N GLU A 187 17.84 -11.56 -14.35
CA GLU A 187 18.13 -11.80 -15.76
C GLU A 187 17.99 -10.55 -16.64
N LYS A 188 17.51 -9.43 -16.07
CA LYS A 188 17.20 -8.17 -16.81
C LYS A 188 16.29 -8.39 -18.03
N LYS A 189 15.44 -9.42 -18.00
CA LYS A 189 14.48 -9.73 -19.06
C LYS A 189 13.06 -9.64 -18.53
N ILE A 190 12.17 -9.04 -19.30
CA ILE A 190 10.74 -9.02 -18.99
C ILE A 190 10.18 -10.41 -19.30
N GLY A 191 9.64 -11.07 -18.30
CA GLY A 191 8.97 -12.36 -18.43
C GLY A 191 7.67 -12.36 -17.65
N PHE A 192 6.69 -13.12 -18.13
CA PHE A 192 5.43 -13.34 -17.40
C PHE A 192 5.48 -14.69 -16.68
N ILE A 193 4.88 -14.74 -15.50
CA ILE A 193 4.73 -15.97 -14.74
C ILE A 193 3.81 -16.90 -15.54
N LYS A 194 4.36 -18.03 -16.04
CA LYS A 194 3.51 -19.07 -16.63
C LYS A 194 2.66 -19.69 -15.54
N PRO A 195 1.31 -19.75 -15.70
CA PRO A 195 0.48 -20.46 -14.76
C PRO A 195 0.92 -21.92 -14.70
N ARG A 196 1.53 -22.34 -13.57
CA ARG A 196 1.75 -23.76 -13.32
C ARG A 196 0.36 -24.40 -13.29
N ARG A 197 0.12 -25.35 -14.19
CA ARG A 197 -1.05 -26.22 -14.12
C ARG A 197 -1.11 -26.80 -12.70
N PHE A 198 -2.13 -26.43 -11.96
CA PHE A 198 -2.50 -27.14 -10.76
C PHE A 198 -2.90 -28.55 -11.22
N ILE A 199 -2.00 -29.51 -11.05
CA ILE A 199 -2.33 -30.93 -11.13
C ILE A 199 -2.99 -31.21 -9.78
N PHE A 200 -4.30 -31.43 -9.83
CA PHE A 200 -5.06 -32.00 -8.74
C PHE A 200 -4.60 -33.41 -8.47
#